data_2fdceb6ae648aa4a85cde9d13f121e8a
#
_entry.id   2fdceb6ae648aa4a85cde9d13f121e8a
#
_cell.length_a   1.000
_cell.length_b   1.000
_cell.length_c   1.000
_cell.angle_alpha   90.00
_cell.angle_beta   90.00
_cell.angle_gamma   90.00
#
_symmetry.space_group_name_H-M   'P 1'
#
loop_
_entity.id
_entity.type
_entity.pdbx_description
1 polymer ?
#
loop_
_entity_poly.entity_id
_entity_poly.type
_entity_poly.pdbx_seq_one_letter_code
_entity_poly.pdbx_strand_id
1 'polypeptide(L)'
;MNAALKTGRRIVVKVGSSLVTNEGRGVDADAVGNWCRQMAALAAQGREVVMVSSGAIAEGMKRLGWAVRPKEVHELQAAAAVGQMGLAQIYESKLREHGMGSAQVLLTHADLADRERYLNARSTLLTLLSHRVIPVINENDTVVNDEIKFGDNDTLGALVANLVDADALVILTDQRGLYSADPRKDAGARFIDEARAGDPELERMAGGAGSSLGRGGMITKVLAAKRAAGSGASTVIAYGREPDVLIRLAAGEAIGTALIASTQKLAARKQWMANHLQLRGAVVVDDGAAHKVRDEGKSLLPIGVTEVTGEFHRGDVIAVRRLDGSEIARGLANYASSEARLIARRPSNEFESLLGYTAEPEMIHRDNLVLT
;
A
#
# COMPACT_ATOMS: atom_id res chain seq x y z
N MET A 1 -21.72 -5.20 -3.39
CA MET A 1 -21.16 -6.59 -3.53
C MET A 1 -19.74 -6.52 -4.12
N ASN A 2 -18.77 -7.25 -3.57
CA ASN A 2 -17.32 -7.12 -3.75
C ASN A 2 -16.78 -7.37 -5.18
N ALA A 3 -17.26 -6.65 -6.19
CA ALA A 3 -16.74 -6.79 -7.55
C ALA A 3 -15.23 -6.57 -7.61
N ALA A 4 -14.70 -5.59 -6.87
CA ALA A 4 -13.28 -5.28 -6.84
C ALA A 4 -12.42 -6.45 -6.33
N LEU A 5 -12.88 -7.22 -5.35
CA LEU A 5 -12.17 -8.42 -4.88
C LEU A 5 -12.34 -9.61 -5.82
N LYS A 6 -13.52 -9.76 -6.44
CA LYS A 6 -13.77 -10.86 -7.39
C LYS A 6 -12.91 -10.75 -8.63
N THR A 7 -12.74 -9.55 -9.18
CA THR A 7 -12.00 -9.31 -10.43
C THR A 7 -10.60 -8.74 -10.21
N GLY A 8 -10.32 -8.27 -9.00
CA GLY A 8 -9.06 -7.60 -8.65
C GLY A 8 -7.87 -8.54 -8.75
N ARG A 9 -6.81 -8.06 -9.41
CA ARG A 9 -5.54 -8.78 -9.52
C ARG A 9 -4.66 -8.56 -8.30
N ARG A 10 -4.57 -7.32 -7.79
CA ARG A 10 -3.69 -6.95 -6.68
C ARG A 10 -4.48 -6.61 -5.44
N ILE A 11 -4.20 -7.32 -4.36
CA ILE A 11 -4.93 -7.25 -3.09
C ILE A 11 -3.95 -6.96 -1.96
N VAL A 12 -4.24 -5.94 -1.16
CA VAL A 12 -3.55 -5.70 0.11
C VAL A 12 -4.40 -6.28 1.23
N VAL A 13 -3.82 -7.14 2.05
CA VAL A 13 -4.45 -7.74 3.23
C VAL A 13 -3.81 -7.14 4.48
N LYS A 14 -4.58 -6.42 5.27
CA LYS A 14 -4.12 -5.90 6.57
C LYS A 14 -4.75 -6.70 7.71
N VAL A 15 -3.94 -7.14 8.65
CA VAL A 15 -4.40 -7.87 9.84
C VAL A 15 -4.12 -7.08 11.12
N GLY A 16 -5.16 -6.95 11.95
CA GLY A 16 -5.07 -6.22 13.23
C GLY A 16 -4.24 -6.94 14.29
N SER A 17 -3.63 -6.18 15.20
CA SER A 17 -2.75 -6.70 16.25
C SER A 17 -3.44 -7.73 17.14
N SER A 18 -4.69 -7.52 17.55
CA SER A 18 -5.47 -8.45 18.38
C SER A 18 -5.60 -9.84 17.77
N LEU A 19 -5.71 -9.90 16.43
CA LEU A 19 -5.81 -11.17 15.70
C LEU A 19 -4.44 -11.87 15.59
N VAL A 20 -3.40 -11.09 15.24
CA VAL A 20 -2.03 -11.63 15.06
C VAL A 20 -1.48 -12.16 16.37
N THR A 21 -1.77 -11.49 17.49
CA THR A 21 -1.16 -11.78 18.79
C THR A 21 -2.09 -12.48 19.77
N ASN A 22 -3.20 -13.02 19.29
CA ASN A 22 -4.19 -13.68 20.13
C ASN A 22 -4.50 -12.83 21.39
N GLU A 23 -4.95 -11.59 21.16
CA GLU A 23 -5.25 -10.61 22.23
C GLU A 23 -4.04 -10.28 23.15
N GLY A 24 -2.83 -10.25 22.57
CA GLY A 24 -1.60 -9.90 23.27
C GLY A 24 -0.89 -11.07 23.97
N ARG A 25 -1.39 -12.30 23.79
CA ARG A 25 -0.77 -13.53 24.35
C ARG A 25 0.45 -14.03 23.54
N GLY A 26 0.84 -13.30 22.51
CA GLY A 26 1.90 -13.62 21.56
C GLY A 26 1.36 -14.06 20.23
N VAL A 27 2.24 -14.23 19.23
CA VAL A 27 1.82 -14.57 17.87
C VAL A 27 0.99 -15.86 17.85
N ASP A 28 -0.18 -15.78 17.24
CA ASP A 28 -1.07 -16.89 16.96
C ASP A 28 -0.62 -17.58 15.67
N ALA A 29 0.26 -18.58 15.82
CA ALA A 29 0.86 -19.27 14.68
C ALA A 29 -0.17 -19.98 13.78
N ASP A 30 -1.27 -20.47 14.34
CA ASP A 30 -2.32 -21.18 13.59
C ASP A 30 -3.16 -20.18 12.77
N ALA A 31 -3.52 -19.05 13.36
CA ALA A 31 -4.21 -17.99 12.64
C ALA A 31 -3.35 -17.43 11.51
N VAL A 32 -2.08 -17.13 11.77
CA VAL A 32 -1.12 -16.68 10.75
C VAL A 32 -0.97 -17.73 9.64
N GLY A 33 -0.83 -19.01 10.01
CA GLY A 33 -0.76 -20.12 9.06
C GLY A 33 -1.99 -20.22 8.16
N ASN A 34 -3.19 -20.05 8.73
CA ASN A 34 -4.44 -20.05 7.95
C ASN A 34 -4.50 -18.87 6.95
N TRP A 35 -4.11 -17.66 7.34
CA TRP A 35 -4.05 -16.54 6.39
C TRP A 35 -2.97 -16.76 5.33
N CYS A 36 -1.79 -17.28 5.69
CA CYS A 36 -0.73 -17.59 4.73
C CYS A 36 -1.19 -18.62 3.68
N ARG A 37 -1.89 -19.68 4.10
CA ARG A 37 -2.51 -20.66 3.20
C ARG A 37 -3.47 -20.01 2.22
N GLN A 38 -4.35 -19.12 2.71
CA GLN A 38 -5.32 -18.43 1.87
C GLN A 38 -4.63 -17.47 0.88
N MET A 39 -3.62 -16.72 1.33
CA MET A 39 -2.83 -15.82 0.45
C MET A 39 -2.09 -16.62 -0.63
N ALA A 40 -1.50 -17.77 -0.28
CA ALA A 40 -0.84 -18.66 -1.24
C ALA A 40 -1.84 -19.20 -2.28
N ALA A 41 -3.06 -19.57 -1.85
CA ALA A 41 -4.12 -20.01 -2.75
C ALA A 41 -4.56 -18.90 -3.73
N LEU A 42 -4.63 -17.64 -3.29
CA LEU A 42 -4.89 -16.49 -4.17
C LEU A 42 -3.75 -16.26 -5.15
N ALA A 43 -2.50 -16.36 -4.69
CA ALA A 43 -1.31 -16.23 -5.54
C ALA A 43 -1.24 -17.34 -6.61
N ALA A 44 -1.66 -18.56 -6.27
CA ALA A 44 -1.77 -19.66 -7.23
C ALA A 44 -2.81 -19.41 -8.34
N GLN A 45 -3.84 -18.59 -8.07
CA GLN A 45 -4.82 -18.10 -9.05
C GLN A 45 -4.32 -16.93 -9.90
N GLY A 46 -3.04 -16.55 -9.78
CA GLY A 46 -2.44 -15.44 -10.52
C GLY A 46 -2.69 -14.06 -9.90
N ARG A 47 -3.16 -13.99 -8.66
CA ARG A 47 -3.33 -12.73 -7.94
C ARG A 47 -2.03 -12.31 -7.26
N GLU A 48 -1.83 -11.03 -7.14
CA GLU A 48 -0.71 -10.41 -6.42
C GLU A 48 -1.19 -10.01 -5.01
N VAL A 49 -0.57 -10.57 -3.98
CA VAL A 49 -1.00 -10.34 -2.58
C VAL A 49 0.12 -9.66 -1.81
N VAL A 50 -0.24 -8.61 -1.10
CA VAL A 50 0.64 -7.88 -0.16
C VAL A 50 0.04 -7.99 1.24
N MET A 51 0.86 -8.38 2.22
CA MET A 51 0.46 -8.45 3.62
C MET A 51 0.90 -7.21 4.37
N VAL A 52 0.00 -6.60 5.15
CA VAL A 52 0.32 -5.56 6.13
C VAL A 52 0.00 -6.10 7.52
N SER A 53 1.04 -6.40 8.29
CA SER A 53 0.96 -7.01 9.61
C SER A 53 0.90 -5.95 10.71
N SER A 54 0.68 -6.42 11.92
CA SER A 54 0.72 -5.67 13.18
C SER A 54 1.22 -6.58 14.29
N GLY A 55 1.38 -6.04 15.50
CA GLY A 55 1.60 -6.86 16.70
C GLY A 55 3.06 -7.02 17.11
N ALA A 56 4.01 -6.33 16.46
CA ALA A 56 5.42 -6.41 16.81
C ALA A 56 5.68 -6.08 18.30
N ILE A 57 5.09 -5.01 18.82
CA ILE A 57 5.26 -4.63 20.24
C ILE A 57 4.76 -5.74 21.18
N ALA A 58 3.57 -6.30 20.91
CA ALA A 58 3.01 -7.34 21.78
C ALA A 58 3.85 -8.63 21.76
N GLU A 59 4.32 -9.04 20.60
CA GLU A 59 5.23 -10.19 20.47
C GLU A 59 6.58 -9.92 21.17
N GLY A 60 7.12 -8.72 21.03
CA GLY A 60 8.36 -8.33 21.69
C GLY A 60 8.23 -8.31 23.21
N MET A 61 7.16 -7.75 23.74
CA MET A 61 6.86 -7.78 25.17
C MET A 61 6.82 -9.22 25.71
N LYS A 62 6.16 -10.13 24.98
CA LYS A 62 6.13 -11.55 25.35
C LYS A 62 7.54 -12.15 25.37
N ARG A 63 8.36 -11.91 24.35
CA ARG A 63 9.73 -12.42 24.26
C ARG A 63 10.66 -11.85 25.35
N LEU A 64 10.42 -10.60 25.75
CA LEU A 64 11.14 -9.93 26.83
C LEU A 64 10.61 -10.29 28.22
N GLY A 65 9.51 -11.04 28.31
CA GLY A 65 8.89 -11.37 29.61
C GLY A 65 8.16 -10.18 30.25
N TRP A 66 7.79 -9.15 29.50
CA TRP A 66 7.12 -7.98 30.05
C TRP A 66 5.61 -8.20 30.15
N ALA A 67 5.11 -8.23 31.38
CA ALA A 67 3.68 -8.43 31.64
C ALA A 67 2.86 -7.15 31.49
N VAL A 68 3.48 -5.97 31.59
CA VAL A 68 2.81 -4.67 31.52
C VAL A 68 3.37 -3.89 30.33
N ARG A 69 2.46 -3.29 29.55
CA ARG A 69 2.85 -2.45 28.41
C ARG A 69 3.61 -1.21 28.91
N PRO A 70 4.83 -0.96 28.43
CA PRO A 70 5.59 0.23 28.75
C PRO A 70 4.85 1.52 28.35
N LYS A 71 5.19 2.61 29.03
CA LYS A 71 4.72 3.95 28.68
C LYS A 71 5.75 4.73 27.86
N GLU A 72 7.01 4.41 28.06
CA GLU A 72 8.14 5.07 27.41
C GLU A 72 8.27 4.62 25.96
N VAL A 73 8.44 5.60 25.04
CA VAL A 73 8.48 5.33 23.60
C VAL A 73 9.65 4.41 23.24
N HIS A 74 10.83 4.65 23.80
CA HIS A 74 12.02 3.82 23.53
C HIS A 74 11.87 2.36 23.99
N GLU A 75 11.11 2.10 25.06
CA GLU A 75 10.80 0.73 25.48
C GLU A 75 9.84 0.05 24.49
N LEU A 76 8.83 0.78 24.01
CA LEU A 76 7.94 0.28 22.95
C LEU A 76 8.71 -0.01 21.66
N GLN A 77 9.66 0.86 21.29
CA GLN A 77 10.54 0.68 20.13
C GLN A 77 11.43 -0.56 20.29
N ALA A 78 12.01 -0.75 21.46
CA ALA A 78 12.82 -1.94 21.78
C ALA A 78 11.97 -3.22 21.71
N ALA A 79 10.77 -3.21 22.28
CA ALA A 79 9.84 -4.33 22.18
C ALA A 79 9.46 -4.61 20.71
N ALA A 80 9.16 -3.57 19.93
CA ALA A 80 8.86 -3.72 18.52
C ALA A 80 10.02 -4.38 17.74
N ALA A 81 11.25 -3.94 17.99
CA ALA A 81 12.44 -4.51 17.35
C ALA A 81 12.59 -6.02 17.63
N VAL A 82 12.44 -6.43 18.90
CA VAL A 82 12.49 -7.84 19.30
C VAL A 82 11.34 -8.65 18.69
N GLY A 83 10.13 -8.10 18.71
CA GLY A 83 8.94 -8.79 18.22
C GLY A 83 8.86 -8.89 16.70
N GLN A 84 9.38 -7.88 15.98
CA GLN A 84 9.39 -7.86 14.52
C GLN A 84 10.16 -9.04 13.92
N MET A 85 11.26 -9.45 14.53
CA MET A 85 12.01 -10.65 14.14
C MET A 85 11.13 -11.90 14.21
N GLY A 86 10.33 -12.04 15.28
CA GLY A 86 9.41 -13.17 15.44
C GLY A 86 8.28 -13.18 14.44
N LEU A 87 7.71 -12.01 14.16
CA LEU A 87 6.68 -11.88 13.13
C LEU A 87 7.22 -12.27 11.74
N ALA A 88 8.37 -11.74 11.37
CA ALA A 88 8.99 -12.08 10.07
C ALA A 88 9.24 -13.58 9.94
N GLN A 89 9.78 -14.20 10.99
CA GLN A 89 10.07 -15.64 11.02
C GLN A 89 8.81 -16.51 10.88
N ILE A 90 7.71 -16.15 11.55
CA ILE A 90 6.48 -16.94 11.48
C ILE A 90 5.84 -16.84 10.10
N TYR A 91 5.74 -15.62 9.51
CA TYR A 91 5.21 -15.45 8.16
C TYR A 91 6.05 -16.20 7.14
N GLU A 92 7.38 -16.11 7.21
CA GLU A 92 8.29 -16.80 6.31
C GLU A 92 8.12 -18.31 6.41
N SER A 93 8.11 -18.87 7.62
CA SER A 93 7.88 -20.29 7.84
C SER A 93 6.54 -20.76 7.26
N LYS A 94 5.46 -20.02 7.55
CA LYS A 94 4.11 -20.38 7.13
C LYS A 94 3.88 -20.24 5.63
N LEU A 95 4.44 -19.24 4.98
CA LEU A 95 4.36 -19.10 3.52
C LEU A 95 5.18 -20.18 2.80
N ARG A 96 6.34 -20.53 3.34
CA ARG A 96 7.19 -21.60 2.82
C ARG A 96 6.50 -22.97 2.82
N GLU A 97 5.64 -23.28 3.81
CA GLU A 97 4.82 -24.50 3.84
C GLU A 97 3.95 -24.64 2.57
N HIS A 98 3.66 -23.51 1.89
CA HIS A 98 2.86 -23.45 0.65
C HIS A 98 3.70 -23.12 -0.60
N GLY A 99 5.03 -23.23 -0.53
CA GLY A 99 5.93 -22.95 -1.65
C GLY A 99 6.02 -21.49 -2.05
N MET A 100 5.63 -20.56 -1.16
CA MET A 100 5.69 -19.12 -1.41
C MET A 100 6.89 -18.48 -0.69
N GLY A 101 7.61 -17.62 -1.41
CA GLY A 101 8.60 -16.73 -0.79
C GLY A 101 7.93 -15.57 -0.06
N SER A 102 8.60 -15.05 0.95
CA SER A 102 8.20 -13.83 1.64
C SER A 102 9.36 -12.84 1.76
N ALA A 103 9.04 -11.56 1.89
CA ALA A 103 10.03 -10.52 2.13
C ALA A 103 9.51 -9.55 3.20
N GLN A 104 10.32 -9.31 4.23
CA GLN A 104 10.02 -8.27 5.22
C GLN A 104 10.31 -6.91 4.61
N VAL A 105 9.34 -5.98 4.72
CA VAL A 105 9.50 -4.58 4.33
C VAL A 105 8.99 -3.70 5.46
N LEU A 106 9.85 -2.83 5.99
CA LEU A 106 9.50 -1.88 7.04
C LEU A 106 9.40 -0.49 6.44
N LEU A 107 8.26 0.17 6.63
CA LEU A 107 7.97 1.50 6.10
C LEU A 107 7.46 2.40 7.20
N THR A 108 7.68 3.71 7.03
CA THR A 108 7.06 4.75 7.85
C THR A 108 6.14 5.61 7.00
N HIS A 109 5.25 6.36 7.63
CA HIS A 109 4.47 7.39 6.93
C HIS A 109 5.37 8.43 6.24
N ALA A 110 6.51 8.77 6.86
CA ALA A 110 7.49 9.69 6.29
C ALA A 110 8.12 9.13 5.00
N ASP A 111 8.42 7.83 4.93
CA ASP A 111 8.93 7.19 3.72
C ASP A 111 7.93 7.26 2.57
N LEU A 112 6.64 7.13 2.88
CA LEU A 112 5.58 7.20 1.86
C LEU A 112 5.19 8.64 1.48
N ALA A 113 5.57 9.63 2.28
CA ALA A 113 5.40 11.05 1.97
C ALA A 113 6.58 11.62 1.16
N ASP A 114 7.78 11.05 1.32
CA ASP A 114 8.97 11.38 0.54
C ASP A 114 8.91 10.73 -0.83
N ARG A 115 9.06 11.50 -1.90
CA ARG A 115 8.84 11.01 -3.27
C ARG A 115 9.87 10.01 -3.75
N GLU A 116 11.12 10.21 -3.40
CA GLU A 116 12.19 9.30 -3.77
C GLU A 116 12.04 7.97 -3.06
N ARG A 117 11.80 8.00 -1.74
CA ARG A 117 11.55 6.80 -0.93
C ARG A 117 10.28 6.09 -1.37
N TYR A 118 9.21 6.84 -1.72
CA TYR A 118 7.99 6.31 -2.30
C TYR A 118 8.27 5.50 -3.57
N LEU A 119 9.03 6.06 -4.54
CA LEU A 119 9.36 5.36 -5.78
C LEU A 119 10.23 4.12 -5.51
N ASN A 120 11.21 4.22 -4.61
CA ASN A 120 12.06 3.09 -4.26
C ASN A 120 11.27 1.96 -3.62
N ALA A 121 10.40 2.27 -2.65
CA ALA A 121 9.51 1.30 -2.02
C ALA A 121 8.56 0.67 -3.05
N ARG A 122 7.97 1.49 -3.94
CA ARG A 122 7.09 1.01 -5.02
C ARG A 122 7.81 0.02 -5.94
N SER A 123 8.98 0.39 -6.47
CA SER A 123 9.75 -0.46 -7.37
C SER A 123 10.13 -1.78 -6.70
N THR A 124 10.58 -1.72 -5.46
CA THR A 124 10.90 -2.93 -4.68
C THR A 124 9.70 -3.85 -4.51
N LEU A 125 8.54 -3.31 -4.11
CA LEU A 125 7.33 -4.10 -3.90
C LEU A 125 6.82 -4.72 -5.20
N LEU A 126 6.82 -3.97 -6.31
CA LEU A 126 6.40 -4.49 -7.61
C LEU A 126 7.36 -5.58 -8.13
N THR A 127 8.65 -5.43 -7.89
CA THR A 127 9.67 -6.46 -8.21
C THR A 127 9.42 -7.73 -7.40
N LEU A 128 9.19 -7.64 -6.09
CA LEU A 128 8.85 -8.80 -5.26
C LEU A 128 7.61 -9.52 -5.79
N LEU A 129 6.55 -8.78 -6.10
CA LEU A 129 5.31 -9.33 -6.65
C LEU A 129 5.54 -10.03 -8.01
N SER A 130 6.38 -9.46 -8.89
CA SER A 130 6.72 -10.08 -10.19
C SER A 130 7.46 -11.41 -10.03
N HIS A 131 8.21 -11.57 -8.95
CA HIS A 131 8.88 -12.82 -8.57
C HIS A 131 8.00 -13.76 -7.73
N ARG A 132 6.70 -13.45 -7.58
CA ARG A 132 5.75 -14.23 -6.78
C ARG A 132 6.15 -14.36 -5.30
N VAL A 133 6.84 -13.34 -4.79
CA VAL A 133 7.16 -13.20 -3.37
C VAL A 133 6.08 -12.36 -2.72
N ILE A 134 5.56 -12.79 -1.57
CA ILE A 134 4.56 -12.04 -0.80
C ILE A 134 5.29 -11.05 0.13
N PRO A 135 5.20 -9.72 -0.11
CA PRO A 135 5.75 -8.75 0.82
C PRO A 135 4.94 -8.77 2.12
N VAL A 136 5.62 -8.85 3.25
CA VAL A 136 5.08 -8.71 4.60
C VAL A 136 5.53 -7.36 5.15
N ILE A 137 4.65 -6.40 5.12
CA ILE A 137 4.92 -5.01 5.48
C ILE A 137 4.49 -4.76 6.93
N ASN A 138 5.27 -3.99 7.65
CA ASN A 138 4.91 -3.44 8.95
C ASN A 138 5.46 -2.02 9.08
N GLU A 139 4.98 -1.28 10.09
CA GLU A 139 5.58 -0.01 10.49
C GLU A 139 7.01 -0.24 10.98
N ASN A 140 7.92 0.68 10.63
CA ASN A 140 9.26 0.70 11.21
C ASN A 140 9.20 1.39 12.58
N ASP A 141 8.62 0.70 13.55
CA ASP A 141 8.41 1.18 14.90
C ASP A 141 9.70 1.69 15.58
N THR A 142 10.88 1.24 15.14
CA THR A 142 12.16 1.61 15.76
C THR A 142 12.58 3.07 15.53
N VAL A 143 12.01 3.72 14.53
CA VAL A 143 12.39 5.10 14.15
C VAL A 143 11.21 6.08 14.17
N VAL A 144 10.01 5.63 14.54
CA VAL A 144 8.80 6.47 14.63
C VAL A 144 8.42 6.77 16.07
N ASN A 145 7.83 7.96 16.32
CA ASN A 145 7.37 8.37 17.64
C ASN A 145 5.84 8.46 17.74
N ASP A 146 5.19 9.04 16.74
CA ASP A 146 3.76 9.34 16.83
C ASP A 146 2.90 8.12 16.48
N GLU A 147 3.26 7.37 15.48
CA GLU A 147 2.57 6.15 15.05
C GLU A 147 2.61 5.06 16.14
N ILE A 148 3.73 4.94 16.87
CA ILE A 148 3.87 3.95 17.93
C ILE A 148 2.92 4.21 19.12
N LYS A 149 2.53 5.47 19.33
CA LYS A 149 1.55 5.85 20.32
C LYS A 149 0.13 5.48 19.92
N PHE A 150 -0.17 5.56 18.63
CA PHE A 150 -1.50 5.33 18.06
C PHE A 150 -1.69 3.92 17.52
N GLY A 151 -0.62 3.22 17.07
CA GLY A 151 -0.63 1.81 16.67
C GLY A 151 -1.57 1.50 15.49
N ASP A 152 -1.66 2.40 14.51
CA ASP A 152 -2.63 2.32 13.41
C ASP A 152 -2.00 1.89 12.08
N ASN A 153 -1.91 0.58 11.89
CA ASN A 153 -1.53 0.01 10.59
C ASN A 153 -2.68 -0.03 9.56
N ASP A 154 -3.90 0.42 9.91
CA ASP A 154 -4.99 0.56 8.92
C ASP A 154 -4.61 1.65 7.90
N THR A 155 -4.08 2.78 8.38
CA THR A 155 -3.55 3.86 7.53
C THR A 155 -2.37 3.39 6.68
N LEU A 156 -1.41 2.64 7.24
CA LEU A 156 -0.31 2.06 6.49
C LEU A 156 -0.85 1.12 5.39
N GLY A 157 -1.83 0.27 5.70
CA GLY A 157 -2.48 -0.59 4.72
C GLY A 157 -3.08 0.17 3.53
N ALA A 158 -3.73 1.30 3.80
CA ALA A 158 -4.28 2.16 2.75
C ALA A 158 -3.19 2.84 1.92
N LEU A 159 -2.11 3.32 2.55
CA LEU A 159 -0.97 3.92 1.85
C LEU A 159 -0.24 2.89 0.98
N VAL A 160 -0.08 1.66 1.47
CA VAL A 160 0.47 0.55 0.69
C VAL A 160 -0.45 0.19 -0.48
N ALA A 161 -1.78 0.17 -0.28
CA ALA A 161 -2.72 -0.06 -1.37
C ALA A 161 -2.58 0.99 -2.49
N ASN A 162 -2.37 2.26 -2.11
CA ASN A 162 -2.09 3.33 -3.05
C ASN A 162 -0.72 3.17 -3.72
N LEU A 163 0.32 2.82 -2.94
CA LEU A 163 1.69 2.65 -3.42
C LEU A 163 1.80 1.59 -4.52
N VAL A 164 1.10 0.45 -4.35
CA VAL A 164 1.16 -0.66 -5.31
C VAL A 164 0.00 -0.67 -6.31
N ASP A 165 -0.83 0.37 -6.36
CA ASP A 165 -2.07 0.42 -7.17
C ASP A 165 -2.95 -0.82 -6.97
N ALA A 166 -3.25 -1.15 -5.73
CA ALA A 166 -4.10 -2.29 -5.42
C ALA A 166 -5.53 -2.11 -5.99
N ASP A 167 -6.19 -3.22 -6.28
CA ASP A 167 -7.61 -3.23 -6.65
C ASP A 167 -8.50 -3.20 -5.42
N ALA A 168 -8.01 -3.82 -4.35
CA ALA A 168 -8.73 -3.89 -3.09
C ALA A 168 -7.79 -3.89 -1.87
N LEU A 169 -8.29 -3.34 -0.78
CA LEU A 169 -7.77 -3.45 0.57
C LEU A 169 -8.72 -4.32 1.40
N VAL A 170 -8.21 -5.39 2.00
CA VAL A 170 -8.96 -6.21 2.96
C VAL A 170 -8.42 -5.94 4.35
N ILE A 171 -9.26 -5.42 5.24
CA ILE A 171 -8.91 -5.19 6.65
C ILE A 171 -9.55 -6.29 7.49
N LEU A 172 -8.73 -7.23 7.94
CA LEU A 172 -9.14 -8.28 8.87
C LEU A 172 -9.06 -7.76 10.30
N THR A 173 -10.17 -7.85 11.01
CA THR A 173 -10.35 -7.33 12.36
C THR A 173 -11.13 -8.31 13.24
N ASP A 174 -11.25 -8.00 14.53
CA ASP A 174 -12.05 -8.74 15.50
C ASP A 174 -13.57 -8.48 15.41
N GLN A 175 -13.99 -7.59 14.52
CA GLN A 175 -15.38 -7.27 14.26
C GLN A 175 -15.84 -7.86 12.92
N ARG A 176 -17.14 -8.16 12.81
CA ARG A 176 -17.72 -8.67 11.56
C ARG A 176 -17.71 -7.66 10.42
N GLY A 177 -17.72 -6.36 10.75
CA GLY A 177 -17.74 -5.23 9.83
C GLY A 177 -18.21 -3.97 10.54
N LEU A 178 -18.70 -3.01 9.77
CA LEU A 178 -19.22 -1.73 10.26
C LEU A 178 -20.71 -1.86 10.65
N TYR A 179 -21.08 -1.18 11.73
CA TYR A 179 -22.47 -1.06 12.19
C TYR A 179 -22.85 0.42 12.29
N SER A 180 -24.16 0.71 12.28
CA SER A 180 -24.69 2.07 12.42
C SER A 180 -24.39 2.72 13.78
N ALA A 181 -24.04 1.90 14.79
CA ALA A 181 -23.56 2.28 16.12
C ALA A 181 -22.72 1.14 16.69
N ASP A 182 -22.10 1.31 17.86
CA ASP A 182 -21.35 0.22 18.51
C ASP A 182 -22.32 -0.89 18.99
N PRO A 183 -22.32 -2.09 18.39
CA PRO A 183 -23.28 -3.14 18.71
C PRO A 183 -23.16 -3.68 20.14
N ARG A 184 -22.04 -3.38 20.83
CA ARG A 184 -21.86 -3.73 22.25
C ARG A 184 -22.61 -2.77 23.19
N LYS A 185 -22.96 -1.57 22.71
CA LYS A 185 -23.61 -0.50 23.46
C LYS A 185 -25.05 -0.27 23.02
N ASP A 186 -25.35 -0.56 21.77
CA ASP A 186 -26.65 -0.33 21.16
C ASP A 186 -27.15 -1.62 20.49
N ALA A 187 -28.15 -2.25 21.11
CA ALA A 187 -28.80 -3.45 20.57
C ALA A 187 -29.55 -3.21 19.25
N GLY A 188 -29.88 -1.95 18.93
CA GLY A 188 -30.48 -1.52 17.67
C GLY A 188 -29.48 -1.27 16.55
N ALA A 189 -28.17 -1.45 16.79
CA ALA A 189 -27.13 -1.23 15.79
C ALA A 189 -27.34 -2.16 14.59
N ARG A 190 -27.49 -1.58 13.40
CA ARG A 190 -27.69 -2.30 12.15
C ARG A 190 -26.35 -2.53 11.46
N PHE A 191 -26.15 -3.73 10.94
CA PHE A 191 -24.98 -4.07 10.13
C PHE A 191 -25.03 -3.32 8.79
N ILE A 192 -23.88 -2.86 8.33
CA ILE A 192 -23.71 -2.18 7.04
C ILE A 192 -22.99 -3.13 6.08
N ASP A 193 -23.72 -3.66 5.11
CA ASP A 193 -23.17 -4.59 4.11
C ASP A 193 -22.29 -3.86 3.10
N GLU A 194 -22.76 -2.70 2.61
CA GLU A 194 -22.10 -1.93 1.58
C GLU A 194 -22.35 -0.43 1.76
N ALA A 195 -21.33 0.37 1.52
CA ALA A 195 -21.43 1.82 1.49
C ALA A 195 -20.37 2.43 0.54
N ARG A 196 -20.51 3.73 0.25
CA ARG A 196 -19.51 4.46 -0.52
C ARG A 196 -18.34 4.85 0.41
N ALA A 197 -17.12 4.49 0.04
CA ALA A 197 -15.93 4.94 0.76
C ALA A 197 -15.83 6.47 0.75
N GLY A 198 -15.57 7.06 1.93
CA GLY A 198 -15.49 8.51 2.10
C GLY A 198 -16.83 9.21 2.37
N ASP A 199 -17.93 8.48 2.50
CA ASP A 199 -19.19 9.05 3.00
C ASP A 199 -19.01 9.56 4.44
N PRO A 200 -19.28 10.85 4.73
CA PRO A 200 -19.14 11.42 6.08
C PRO A 200 -20.01 10.72 7.15
N GLU A 201 -21.11 10.10 6.74
CA GLU A 201 -21.98 9.33 7.64
C GLU A 201 -21.22 8.16 8.29
N LEU A 202 -20.34 7.49 7.53
CA LEU A 202 -19.54 6.37 8.04
C LEU A 202 -18.58 6.82 9.14
N GLU A 203 -18.01 8.01 9.02
CA GLU A 203 -17.12 8.57 10.05
C GLU A 203 -17.92 8.86 11.34
N ARG A 204 -19.17 9.35 11.23
CA ARG A 204 -20.07 9.57 12.37
C ARG A 204 -20.47 8.25 13.04
N MET A 205 -20.82 7.24 12.26
CA MET A 205 -21.16 5.90 12.77
C MET A 205 -19.99 5.23 13.48
N ALA A 206 -18.77 5.34 12.94
CA ALA A 206 -17.56 4.74 13.47
C ALA A 206 -16.95 5.51 14.65
N GLY A 207 -17.20 6.81 14.73
CA GLY A 207 -16.59 7.75 15.68
C GLY A 207 -17.48 8.16 16.86
N GLY A 208 -18.57 7.43 17.18
CA GLY A 208 -19.53 7.77 18.23
C GLY A 208 -18.90 8.24 19.55
N ALA A 209 -19.62 9.02 20.33
CA ALA A 209 -19.17 9.68 21.56
C ALA A 209 -18.43 8.71 22.50
N GLY A 210 -17.11 8.89 22.65
CA GLY A 210 -16.24 8.05 23.51
C GLY A 210 -15.31 7.11 22.77
N SER A 211 -15.23 7.12 21.43
CA SER A 211 -14.17 6.42 20.71
C SER A 211 -12.86 7.21 20.89
N SER A 212 -11.91 6.64 21.67
CA SER A 212 -10.55 7.16 21.71
C SER A 212 -9.94 7.03 20.31
N LEU A 213 -9.47 8.13 19.72
CA LEU A 213 -8.79 8.20 18.40
C LEU A 213 -7.47 7.39 18.37
N GLY A 214 -7.23 6.49 19.24
CA GLY A 214 -5.90 5.97 19.41
C GLY A 214 -5.78 4.50 19.79
N ARG A 215 -6.29 3.57 19.03
CA ARG A 215 -5.85 2.15 19.09
C ARG A 215 -6.63 1.28 18.09
N GLY A 216 -6.62 1.63 16.79
CA GLY A 216 -7.16 0.74 15.76
C GLY A 216 -8.67 0.50 15.82
N GLY A 217 -9.47 1.50 16.23
CA GLY A 217 -10.93 1.44 16.29
C GLY A 217 -11.58 1.38 14.90
N MET A 218 -12.91 1.29 14.86
CA MET A 218 -13.63 1.25 13.57
C MET A 218 -13.40 2.53 12.75
N ILE A 219 -13.23 3.69 13.42
CA ILE A 219 -12.95 4.97 12.75
C ILE A 219 -11.66 4.93 11.93
N THR A 220 -10.59 4.29 12.41
CA THR A 220 -9.33 4.18 11.65
C THR A 220 -9.51 3.38 10.36
N LYS A 221 -10.36 2.34 10.40
CA LYS A 221 -10.68 1.51 9.22
C LYS A 221 -11.51 2.26 8.19
N VAL A 222 -12.45 3.08 8.63
CA VAL A 222 -13.25 3.96 7.75
C VAL A 222 -12.36 5.01 7.09
N LEU A 223 -11.46 5.64 7.85
CA LEU A 223 -10.51 6.62 7.32
C LEU A 223 -9.50 5.98 6.36
N ALA A 224 -9.03 4.76 6.67
CA ALA A 224 -8.19 3.98 5.77
C ALA A 224 -8.90 3.66 4.45
N ALA A 225 -10.17 3.25 4.51
CA ALA A 225 -10.98 3.00 3.32
C ALA A 225 -11.17 4.26 2.46
N LYS A 226 -11.43 5.41 3.08
CA LYS A 226 -11.49 6.71 2.40
C LYS A 226 -10.17 7.02 1.68
N ARG A 227 -9.04 6.76 2.33
CA ARG A 227 -7.71 6.98 1.76
C ARG A 227 -7.40 6.02 0.61
N ALA A 228 -7.70 4.72 0.76
CA ALA A 228 -7.53 3.73 -0.31
C ALA A 228 -8.40 4.05 -1.53
N ALA A 229 -9.63 4.52 -1.32
CA ALA A 229 -10.53 4.96 -2.37
C ALA A 229 -9.99 6.15 -3.18
N GLY A 230 -9.09 6.96 -2.59
CA GLY A 230 -8.38 8.04 -3.28
C GLY A 230 -7.54 7.56 -4.47
N SER A 231 -7.10 6.30 -4.50
CA SER A 231 -6.44 5.65 -5.64
C SER A 231 -7.34 4.66 -6.40
N GLY A 232 -8.62 4.59 -6.04
CA GLY A 232 -9.60 3.72 -6.68
C GLY A 232 -9.66 2.31 -6.10
N ALA A 233 -8.99 2.03 -4.99
CA ALA A 233 -9.08 0.74 -4.29
C ALA A 233 -10.33 0.71 -3.39
N SER A 234 -11.18 -0.29 -3.58
CA SER A 234 -12.29 -0.56 -2.65
C SER A 234 -11.77 -1.30 -1.42
N THR A 235 -12.43 -1.09 -0.27
CA THR A 235 -12.01 -1.71 0.99
C THR A 235 -13.08 -2.66 1.50
N VAL A 236 -12.65 -3.81 2.04
CA VAL A 236 -13.53 -4.70 2.80
C VAL A 236 -13.04 -4.81 4.22
N ILE A 237 -13.94 -4.60 5.18
CA ILE A 237 -13.70 -4.81 6.61
C ILE A 237 -14.42 -6.10 6.99
N ALA A 238 -13.67 -7.11 7.45
CA ALA A 238 -14.23 -8.43 7.75
C ALA A 238 -13.63 -9.05 9.01
N TYR A 239 -14.35 -10.01 9.57
CA TYR A 239 -13.87 -10.79 10.71
C TYR A 239 -12.73 -11.73 10.28
N GLY A 240 -11.54 -11.52 10.85
CA GLY A 240 -10.33 -12.19 10.41
C GLY A 240 -10.24 -13.67 10.80
N ARG A 241 -11.09 -14.16 11.72
CA ARG A 241 -11.19 -15.57 12.07
C ARG A 241 -12.35 -16.29 11.37
N GLU A 242 -13.05 -15.63 10.43
CA GLU A 242 -14.03 -16.27 9.57
C GLU A 242 -13.32 -17.33 8.72
N PRO A 243 -13.84 -18.58 8.63
CA PRO A 243 -13.22 -19.62 7.82
C PRO A 243 -13.07 -19.22 6.36
N ASP A 244 -11.87 -19.37 5.81
CA ASP A 244 -11.53 -19.09 4.41
C ASP A 244 -11.92 -17.70 3.90
N VAL A 245 -11.90 -16.71 4.81
CA VAL A 245 -12.40 -15.37 4.55
C VAL A 245 -11.84 -14.75 3.28
N LEU A 246 -10.53 -14.84 3.02
CA LEU A 246 -9.91 -14.27 1.84
C LEU A 246 -10.31 -14.99 0.55
N ILE A 247 -10.42 -16.30 0.59
CA ILE A 247 -10.82 -17.13 -0.55
C ILE A 247 -12.29 -16.86 -0.90
N ARG A 248 -13.17 -16.84 0.10
CA ARG A 248 -14.60 -16.58 -0.05
C ARG A 248 -14.89 -15.16 -0.54
N LEU A 249 -14.19 -14.15 0.00
CA LEU A 249 -14.24 -12.79 -0.50
C LEU A 249 -13.81 -12.69 -1.96
N ALA A 250 -12.74 -13.39 -2.32
CA ALA A 250 -12.24 -13.44 -3.70
C ALA A 250 -13.17 -14.20 -4.65
N ALA A 251 -13.97 -15.14 -4.15
CA ALA A 251 -15.06 -15.76 -4.90
C ALA A 251 -16.29 -14.84 -5.09
N GLY A 252 -16.32 -13.70 -4.39
CA GLY A 252 -17.39 -12.70 -4.48
C GLY A 252 -18.48 -12.88 -3.42
N GLU A 253 -18.22 -13.67 -2.37
CA GLU A 253 -19.16 -13.84 -1.25
C GLU A 253 -19.30 -12.52 -0.46
N ALA A 254 -20.51 -12.20 -0.05
CA ALA A 254 -20.82 -11.02 0.76
C ALA A 254 -20.46 -11.28 2.23
N ILE A 255 -19.20 -11.03 2.58
CA ILE A 255 -18.67 -11.14 3.95
C ILE A 255 -18.17 -9.77 4.38
N GLY A 256 -18.52 -9.33 5.59
CA GLY A 256 -18.08 -8.07 6.13
C GLY A 256 -18.77 -6.86 5.50
N THR A 257 -18.18 -5.69 5.65
CA THR A 257 -18.63 -4.43 5.07
C THR A 257 -17.77 -4.06 3.87
N ALA A 258 -18.39 -3.86 2.71
CA ALA A 258 -17.74 -3.35 1.52
C ALA A 258 -17.84 -1.83 1.43
N LEU A 259 -16.71 -1.14 1.43
CA LEU A 259 -16.60 0.30 1.23
C LEU A 259 -16.09 0.57 -0.18
N ILE A 260 -17.00 0.94 -1.07
CA ILE A 260 -16.75 1.00 -2.53
C ILE A 260 -16.12 2.33 -2.90
N ALA A 261 -15.02 2.27 -3.63
CA ALA A 261 -14.39 3.45 -4.23
C ALA A 261 -15.28 3.98 -5.37
N SER A 262 -15.57 5.28 -5.33
CA SER A 262 -16.40 5.95 -6.34
C SER A 262 -15.59 6.42 -7.56
N THR A 263 -14.27 6.47 -7.43
CA THR A 263 -13.37 6.99 -8.46
C THR A 263 -12.64 5.84 -9.12
N GLN A 264 -12.61 5.82 -10.46
CA GLN A 264 -11.79 4.85 -11.20
C GLN A 264 -10.30 5.16 -10.98
N LYS A 265 -9.45 4.14 -10.92
CA LYS A 265 -7.99 4.25 -10.68
C LYS A 265 -7.31 5.33 -11.53
N LEU A 266 -7.63 5.39 -12.81
CA LEU A 266 -7.04 6.35 -13.74
C LEU A 266 -7.42 7.80 -13.39
N ALA A 267 -8.69 8.04 -13.04
CA ALA A 267 -9.17 9.38 -12.66
C ALA A 267 -8.59 9.81 -11.30
N ALA A 268 -8.45 8.89 -10.35
CA ALA A 268 -7.85 9.15 -9.05
C ALA A 268 -6.37 9.54 -9.18
N ARG A 269 -5.60 8.83 -10.02
CA ARG A 269 -4.19 9.14 -10.30
C ARG A 269 -4.04 10.51 -10.98
N LYS A 270 -4.90 10.81 -11.96
CA LYS A 270 -4.94 12.14 -12.62
C LYS A 270 -5.16 13.25 -11.61
N GLN A 271 -6.12 13.08 -10.72
CA GLN A 271 -6.46 14.05 -9.69
C GLN A 271 -5.33 14.24 -8.67
N TRP A 272 -4.66 13.15 -8.26
CA TRP A 272 -3.51 13.22 -7.36
C TRP A 272 -2.33 13.99 -7.99
N MET A 273 -1.97 13.68 -9.25
CA MET A 273 -0.90 14.38 -9.95
C MET A 273 -1.24 15.83 -10.30
N ALA A 274 -2.51 16.14 -10.60
CA ALA A 274 -2.95 17.49 -10.90
C ALA A 274 -2.97 18.42 -9.69
N ASN A 275 -3.35 17.89 -8.52
CA ASN A 275 -3.65 18.71 -7.36
C ASN A 275 -2.47 18.94 -6.40
N HIS A 276 -1.40 18.15 -6.46
CA HIS A 276 -0.38 18.14 -5.41
C HIS A 276 1.04 18.48 -5.84
N LEU A 277 1.29 18.85 -7.12
CA LEU A 277 2.64 18.78 -7.63
C LEU A 277 3.04 20.02 -8.45
N GLN A 278 3.95 20.83 -7.89
CA GLN A 278 4.70 21.80 -8.67
C GLN A 278 5.59 21.07 -9.69
N LEU A 279 5.50 21.46 -10.96
CA LEU A 279 6.45 21.05 -11.98
C LEU A 279 7.85 21.56 -11.61
N ARG A 280 8.84 20.67 -11.59
CA ARG A 280 10.24 21.00 -11.29
C ARG A 280 11.09 21.11 -12.55
N GLY A 281 10.60 20.55 -13.66
CA GLY A 281 11.28 20.57 -14.94
C GLY A 281 10.44 19.96 -16.04
N ALA A 282 11.07 19.74 -17.19
CA ALA A 282 10.44 19.09 -18.32
C ALA A 282 11.46 18.28 -19.14
N VAL A 283 10.95 17.30 -19.86
CA VAL A 283 11.66 16.61 -20.92
C VAL A 283 10.95 16.85 -22.25
N VAL A 284 11.72 17.14 -23.28
CA VAL A 284 11.22 17.23 -24.66
C VAL A 284 11.43 15.88 -25.32
N VAL A 285 10.44 15.41 -26.06
CA VAL A 285 10.46 14.09 -26.69
C VAL A 285 10.30 14.20 -28.19
N ASP A 286 10.83 13.21 -28.92
CA ASP A 286 10.59 13.06 -30.35
C ASP A 286 9.17 12.57 -30.64
N ASP A 287 8.75 12.59 -31.92
CA ASP A 287 7.41 12.21 -32.34
C ASP A 287 7.12 10.72 -32.08
N GLY A 288 8.15 9.85 -32.17
CA GLY A 288 8.02 8.43 -31.89
C GLY A 288 7.71 8.16 -30.42
N ALA A 289 8.45 8.80 -29.51
CA ALA A 289 8.20 8.71 -28.07
C ALA A 289 6.87 9.37 -27.69
N ALA A 290 6.52 10.51 -28.29
CA ALA A 290 5.23 11.16 -28.07
C ALA A 290 4.06 10.25 -28.43
N HIS A 291 4.12 9.57 -29.58
CA HIS A 291 3.12 8.59 -30.02
C HIS A 291 3.04 7.39 -29.04
N LYS A 292 4.18 6.81 -28.64
CA LYS A 292 4.22 5.70 -27.68
C LYS A 292 3.57 6.04 -26.32
N VAL A 293 3.86 7.24 -25.83
CA VAL A 293 3.33 7.71 -24.54
C VAL A 293 1.83 8.00 -24.67
N ARG A 294 1.42 8.81 -25.66
CA ARG A 294 0.07 9.34 -25.76
C ARG A 294 -0.94 8.32 -26.29
N ASP A 295 -0.57 7.61 -27.37
CA ASP A 295 -1.51 6.79 -28.13
C ASP A 295 -1.44 5.31 -27.74
N GLU A 296 -0.27 4.82 -27.33
CA GLU A 296 -0.09 3.43 -26.90
C GLU A 296 -0.04 3.24 -25.37
N GLY A 297 -0.02 4.32 -24.57
CA GLY A 297 0.02 4.26 -23.10
C GLY A 297 1.28 3.58 -22.56
N LYS A 298 2.41 3.71 -23.26
CA LYS A 298 3.70 3.13 -22.85
C LYS A 298 4.48 4.05 -21.91
N SER A 299 5.47 3.48 -21.22
CA SER A 299 6.46 4.25 -20.45
C SER A 299 7.29 5.15 -21.37
N LEU A 300 7.74 6.29 -20.84
CA LEU A 300 8.71 7.13 -21.55
C LEU A 300 10.12 6.59 -21.33
N LEU A 301 10.78 6.20 -22.41
CA LEU A 301 12.18 5.77 -22.39
C LEU A 301 13.13 6.93 -22.65
N PRO A 302 14.34 6.96 -22.04
CA PRO A 302 15.34 8.00 -22.27
C PRO A 302 15.78 8.15 -23.74
N ILE A 303 15.74 7.07 -24.52
CA ILE A 303 16.10 7.12 -25.95
C ILE A 303 15.21 8.07 -26.76
N GLY A 304 13.96 8.26 -26.36
CA GLY A 304 13.03 9.20 -26.97
C GLY A 304 13.10 10.63 -26.42
N VAL A 305 13.93 10.89 -25.41
CA VAL A 305 14.11 12.21 -24.82
C VAL A 305 15.17 12.98 -25.59
N THR A 306 14.82 14.14 -26.13
CA THR A 306 15.70 14.98 -26.94
C THR A 306 16.37 16.09 -26.13
N GLU A 307 15.69 16.60 -25.09
CA GLU A 307 16.14 17.67 -24.23
C GLU A 307 15.61 17.51 -22.81
N VAL A 308 16.38 17.98 -21.82
CA VAL A 308 16.01 17.99 -20.39
C VAL A 308 16.17 19.41 -19.87
N THR A 309 15.09 19.98 -19.33
CA THR A 309 15.04 21.36 -18.81
C THR A 309 14.64 21.40 -17.34
N GLY A 310 15.16 22.39 -16.60
CA GLY A 310 14.92 22.53 -15.15
C GLY A 310 15.85 21.67 -14.30
N GLU A 311 15.71 21.84 -12.99
CA GLU A 311 16.43 21.04 -12.00
C GLU A 311 15.42 20.26 -11.15
N PHE A 312 15.56 18.95 -11.17
CA PHE A 312 14.65 18.03 -10.48
C PHE A 312 15.40 16.80 -9.96
N HIS A 313 14.86 16.22 -8.92
CA HIS A 313 15.32 14.97 -8.32
C HIS A 313 14.45 13.77 -8.74
N ARG A 314 14.91 12.55 -8.47
CA ARG A 314 14.08 11.35 -8.60
C ARG A 314 12.79 11.52 -7.80
N GLY A 315 11.65 11.21 -8.40
CA GLY A 315 10.32 11.37 -7.80
C GLY A 315 9.68 12.73 -7.99
N ASP A 316 10.41 13.74 -8.50
CA ASP A 316 9.79 15.02 -8.85
C ASP A 316 8.89 14.87 -10.08
N VAL A 317 7.83 15.72 -10.13
CA VAL A 317 6.96 15.78 -11.30
C VAL A 317 7.59 16.65 -12.37
N ILE A 318 7.70 16.06 -13.55
CA ILE A 318 8.19 16.74 -14.74
C ILE A 318 7.14 16.68 -15.85
N ALA A 319 7.13 17.72 -16.71
CA ALA A 319 6.32 17.75 -17.91
C ALA A 319 6.99 16.94 -19.03
N VAL A 320 6.18 16.30 -19.86
CA VAL A 320 6.60 15.70 -21.12
C VAL A 320 6.04 16.56 -22.25
N ARG A 321 6.93 17.13 -23.05
CA ARG A 321 6.59 18.08 -24.11
C ARG A 321 7.05 17.59 -25.48
N ARG A 322 6.33 17.96 -26.51
CA ARG A 322 6.78 17.80 -27.90
C ARG A 322 7.80 18.87 -28.26
N LEU A 323 8.41 18.72 -29.44
CA LEU A 323 9.33 19.71 -30.02
C LEU A 323 8.69 21.08 -30.27
N ASP A 324 7.36 21.12 -30.49
CA ASP A 324 6.59 22.37 -30.64
C ASP A 324 6.25 23.05 -29.30
N GLY A 325 6.69 22.48 -28.17
CA GLY A 325 6.44 22.97 -26.82
C GLY A 325 5.11 22.50 -26.20
N SER A 326 4.24 21.82 -26.96
CA SER A 326 2.96 21.33 -26.41
C SER A 326 3.20 20.24 -25.37
N GLU A 327 2.55 20.38 -24.23
CA GLU A 327 2.60 19.37 -23.14
C GLU A 327 1.65 18.23 -23.49
N ILE A 328 2.13 16.99 -23.39
CA ILE A 328 1.35 15.77 -23.68
C ILE A 328 1.10 14.90 -22.46
N ALA A 329 1.96 15.05 -21.45
CA ALA A 329 1.85 14.27 -20.22
C ALA A 329 2.62 14.93 -19.07
N ARG A 330 2.38 14.45 -17.85
CA ARG A 330 3.16 14.69 -16.64
C ARG A 330 3.46 13.37 -15.96
N GLY A 331 4.60 13.29 -15.25
CA GLY A 331 4.90 12.08 -14.50
C GLY A 331 6.05 12.25 -13.52
N LEU A 332 6.23 11.22 -12.68
CA LEU A 332 7.32 11.14 -11.71
C LEU A 332 8.61 10.71 -12.43
N ALA A 333 9.66 11.52 -12.31
CA ALA A 333 10.96 11.22 -12.90
C ALA A 333 11.66 10.06 -12.17
N ASN A 334 12.15 9.07 -12.89
CA ASN A 334 12.95 7.98 -12.33
C ASN A 334 14.42 8.35 -12.12
N TYR A 335 14.87 9.47 -12.70
CA TYR A 335 16.23 9.96 -12.65
C TYR A 335 16.26 11.43 -12.25
N ALA A 336 17.33 11.87 -11.60
CA ALA A 336 17.59 13.30 -11.39
C ALA A 336 17.91 14.00 -12.73
N SER A 337 17.73 15.31 -12.79
CA SER A 337 17.97 16.10 -14.03
C SER A 337 19.37 15.93 -14.60
N SER A 338 20.39 15.81 -13.72
CA SER A 338 21.78 15.55 -14.12
C SER A 338 21.94 14.19 -14.80
N GLU A 339 21.37 13.13 -14.25
CA GLU A 339 21.39 11.78 -14.80
C GLU A 339 20.56 11.71 -16.08
N ALA A 340 19.36 12.32 -16.07
CA ALA A 340 18.48 12.39 -17.22
C ALA A 340 19.16 13.00 -18.45
N ARG A 341 20.00 14.05 -18.26
CA ARG A 341 20.79 14.64 -19.33
C ARG A 341 21.86 13.70 -19.89
N LEU A 342 22.47 12.84 -19.05
CA LEU A 342 23.46 11.87 -19.47
C LEU A 342 22.87 10.74 -20.31
N ILE A 343 21.67 10.27 -19.93
CA ILE A 343 21.01 9.11 -20.58
C ILE A 343 20.02 9.52 -21.68
N ALA A 344 19.73 10.80 -21.86
CA ALA A 344 18.89 11.27 -22.97
C ALA A 344 19.44 10.81 -24.32
N ARG A 345 18.57 10.28 -25.19
CA ARG A 345 18.91 9.66 -26.49
C ARG A 345 19.77 8.40 -26.39
N ARG A 346 19.89 7.79 -25.19
CA ARG A 346 20.67 6.57 -24.99
C ARG A 346 19.75 5.37 -24.79
N PRO A 347 20.10 4.21 -25.34
CA PRO A 347 19.40 2.97 -25.03
C PRO A 347 19.75 2.49 -23.62
N SER A 348 18.85 1.76 -22.98
CA SER A 348 18.99 1.35 -21.57
C SER A 348 20.21 0.46 -21.26
N ASN A 349 20.74 -0.26 -22.26
CA ASN A 349 21.93 -1.07 -22.10
C ASN A 349 23.23 -0.26 -21.94
N GLU A 350 23.21 1.06 -22.16
CA GLU A 350 24.35 1.95 -21.94
C GLU A 350 24.34 2.60 -20.54
N PHE A 351 23.26 2.45 -19.76
CA PHE A 351 23.09 3.20 -18.50
C PHE A 351 24.15 2.84 -17.46
N GLU A 352 24.52 1.56 -17.34
CA GLU A 352 25.56 1.15 -16.41
C GLU A 352 26.89 1.85 -16.68
N SER A 353 27.26 2.01 -17.95
CA SER A 353 28.50 2.69 -18.33
C SER A 353 28.45 4.21 -18.13
N LEU A 354 27.24 4.83 -18.20
CA LEU A 354 27.05 6.26 -18.08
C LEU A 354 26.83 6.73 -16.64
N LEU A 355 26.12 5.93 -15.85
CA LEU A 355 25.69 6.27 -14.49
C LEU A 355 26.48 5.52 -13.42
N GLY A 356 27.18 4.44 -13.77
CA GLY A 356 27.86 3.56 -12.82
C GLY A 356 26.93 2.55 -12.13
N TYR A 357 25.67 2.49 -12.51
CA TYR A 357 24.65 1.56 -12.00
C TYR A 357 23.52 1.34 -13.03
N THR A 358 22.78 0.27 -12.85
CA THR A 358 21.56 -0.01 -13.64
C THR A 358 20.33 0.23 -12.77
N ALA A 359 19.50 1.20 -13.17
CA ALA A 359 18.21 1.48 -12.57
C ALA A 359 17.07 1.04 -13.49
N GLU A 360 15.88 1.63 -13.31
CA GLU A 360 14.76 1.39 -14.22
C GLU A 360 15.12 1.83 -15.65
N PRO A 361 14.66 1.09 -16.68
CA PRO A 361 14.95 1.44 -18.08
C PRO A 361 14.17 2.68 -18.55
N GLU A 362 13.15 3.14 -17.81
CA GLU A 362 12.29 4.23 -18.19
C GLU A 362 12.72 5.57 -17.56
N MET A 363 12.58 6.66 -18.29
CA MET A 363 12.61 8.03 -17.75
C MET A 363 11.40 8.29 -16.84
N ILE A 364 10.22 7.83 -17.28
CA ILE A 364 8.97 7.85 -16.52
C ILE A 364 8.23 6.55 -16.80
N HIS A 365 7.96 5.77 -15.76
CA HIS A 365 7.14 4.56 -15.91
C HIS A 365 5.69 4.94 -16.23
N ARG A 366 5.03 4.18 -17.13
CA ARG A 366 3.63 4.43 -17.54
C ARG A 366 2.66 4.56 -16.38
N ASP A 367 2.90 3.80 -15.30
CA ASP A 367 2.07 3.85 -14.10
C ASP A 367 2.29 5.13 -13.27
N ASN A 368 3.33 5.88 -13.53
CA ASN A 368 3.65 7.16 -12.92
C ASN A 368 3.48 8.34 -13.90
N LEU A 369 2.74 8.13 -15.00
CA LEU A 369 2.55 9.09 -16.08
C LEU A 369 1.05 9.34 -16.30
N VAL A 370 0.68 10.60 -16.50
CA VAL A 370 -0.70 11.03 -16.77
C VAL A 370 -0.70 11.92 -17.99
N LEU A 371 -1.55 11.61 -18.95
CA LEU A 371 -1.79 12.45 -20.14
C LEU A 371 -2.50 13.74 -19.75
N THR A 372 -2.09 14.85 -20.33
CA THR A 372 -2.68 16.19 -20.16
C THR A 372 -3.65 16.53 -21.27
#